data_16f80d369cdc1081c34bf63da2ae0c26
#
_entry.id   16f80d369cdc1081c34bf63da2ae0c26
#
_cell.length_a   1.000
_cell.length_b   1.000
_cell.length_c   1.000
_cell.angle_alpha   90.00
_cell.angle_beta   90.00
_cell.angle_gamma   90.00
#
_symmetry.space_group_name_H-M   'P 1'
#
loop_
_entity.id
_entity.type
_entity.pdbx_description
1 polymer ?
#
loop_
_entity_poly.entity_id
_entity_poly.type
_entity_poly.pdbx_seq_one_letter_code
_entity_poly.pdbx_strand_id
1 'polypeptide(L)'
;MSRTASARTTTHRATRPIAIVLFVAVAAIIGTFVVRSAPTSAPSFIDALRHDRSGAAAQADGAVTEDDGVLPEGVTVFDDGYPGVANLDPDLLHVLRQAATDAAANGIEFYVNSGWRSPEFQDQLLREAVAEYGSEAEAARWVATPETSAHVSGNAVDIGSSDATAWLSAHGAGYGLCQTCANESWHYELHPEAIDSGCPGLYADPTQDPRMQQ
;
A
#
# COMPACT_ATOMS: atom_id res chain seq x y z
N MET A 1 43.72 38.40 -53.65
CA MET A 1 43.44 37.79 -54.98
C MET A 1 42.29 36.82 -54.83
N SER A 2 41.26 37.17 -55.55
CA SER A 2 39.95 36.52 -55.68
C SER A 2 40.01 35.09 -56.16
N ARG A 3 39.00 34.30 -55.75
CA ARG A 3 38.08 33.62 -56.69
C ARG A 3 36.91 32.96 -55.97
N THR A 4 35.79 33.47 -56.28
CA THR A 4 34.43 32.94 -56.10
C THR A 4 34.23 31.68 -56.94
N ALA A 5 33.53 30.65 -56.39
CA ALA A 5 32.93 29.60 -57.20
C ALA A 5 31.50 29.34 -56.72
N SER A 6 30.58 29.63 -57.62
CA SER A 6 29.14 29.42 -57.55
C SER A 6 28.80 27.93 -57.73
N ALA A 7 27.96 27.34 -56.91
CA ALA A 7 27.43 26.01 -57.14
C ALA A 7 25.90 26.05 -57.32
N ARG A 8 25.50 25.42 -58.43
CA ARG A 8 24.15 25.35 -58.99
C ARG A 8 23.18 24.55 -58.15
N THR A 9 22.02 25.10 -58.03
CA THR A 9 20.79 24.44 -57.49
C THR A 9 20.20 23.55 -58.61
N THR A 10 19.98 22.28 -58.33
CA THR A 10 19.21 21.37 -59.19
C THR A 10 17.93 20.96 -58.46
N THR A 11 16.82 21.46 -58.94
CA THR A 11 15.46 21.08 -58.49
C THR A 11 15.02 19.82 -59.21
N HIS A 12 14.81 18.72 -58.49
CA HIS A 12 14.10 17.57 -59.04
C HIS A 12 12.64 17.59 -58.56
N ARG A 13 11.73 17.79 -59.52
CA ARG A 13 10.30 17.53 -59.38
C ARG A 13 10.08 16.02 -59.44
N ALA A 14 9.52 15.43 -58.39
CA ALA A 14 9.02 14.07 -58.43
C ALA A 14 7.50 14.09 -58.42
N THR A 15 6.94 13.46 -59.42
CA THR A 15 5.51 13.26 -59.69
C THR A 15 4.89 12.23 -58.75
N ARG A 16 3.72 12.57 -58.21
CA ARG A 16 2.88 11.67 -57.41
C ARG A 16 2.07 10.73 -58.33
N PRO A 17 2.00 9.42 -58.05
CA PRO A 17 0.94 8.60 -58.56
C PRO A 17 -0.25 8.61 -57.62
N ILE A 18 -1.44 8.84 -58.17
CA ILE A 18 -2.75 8.70 -57.52
C ILE A 18 -3.07 7.21 -57.56
N ALA A 19 -3.20 6.58 -56.40
CA ALA A 19 -3.74 5.24 -56.27
C ALA A 19 -5.20 5.35 -55.81
N ILE A 20 -6.10 4.94 -56.71
CA ILE A 20 -7.55 4.76 -56.45
C ILE A 20 -7.69 3.44 -55.69
N VAL A 21 -8.17 3.48 -54.45
CA VAL A 21 -8.52 2.28 -53.69
C VAL A 21 -10.02 2.15 -53.62
N LEU A 22 -10.52 1.04 -54.19
CA LEU A 22 -11.92 0.61 -54.15
C LEU A 22 -12.36 0.32 -52.70
N PHE A 23 -13.50 0.90 -52.34
CA PHE A 23 -14.22 0.50 -51.11
C PHE A 23 -14.96 -0.82 -51.38
N VAL A 24 -14.61 -1.88 -50.65
CA VAL A 24 -15.44 -3.04 -50.47
C VAL A 24 -16.00 -2.95 -49.05
N ALA A 25 -17.31 -2.68 -48.93
CA ALA A 25 -18.02 -2.71 -47.69
C ALA A 25 -18.33 -4.17 -47.35
N VAL A 26 -17.65 -4.70 -46.30
CA VAL A 26 -18.06 -5.93 -45.61
C VAL A 26 -18.58 -5.51 -44.24
N ALA A 27 -19.91 -5.53 -44.09
CA ALA A 27 -20.56 -5.37 -42.82
C ALA A 27 -20.36 -6.65 -41.98
N ALA A 28 -19.34 -6.66 -41.12
CA ALA A 28 -19.20 -7.65 -40.06
C ALA A 28 -19.72 -7.01 -38.76
N ILE A 29 -20.84 -7.46 -38.26
CA ILE A 29 -21.32 -7.15 -36.91
C ILE A 29 -20.41 -7.85 -35.91
N ILE A 30 -19.36 -7.15 -35.47
CA ILE A 30 -18.57 -7.59 -34.34
C ILE A 30 -19.11 -6.85 -33.13
N GLY A 31 -19.85 -7.56 -32.30
CA GLY A 31 -20.23 -7.09 -30.97
C GLY A 31 -18.96 -6.79 -30.20
N THR A 32 -18.66 -5.50 -30.04
CA THR A 32 -17.58 -5.05 -29.17
C THR A 32 -17.98 -5.32 -27.72
N PHE A 33 -17.58 -6.46 -27.18
CA PHE A 33 -17.41 -6.62 -25.74
C PHE A 33 -16.35 -5.61 -25.33
N VAL A 34 -16.78 -4.46 -24.86
CA VAL A 34 -15.90 -3.55 -24.10
C VAL A 34 -15.67 -4.24 -22.76
N VAL A 35 -14.64 -5.08 -22.70
CA VAL A 35 -14.07 -5.49 -21.43
C VAL A 35 -13.44 -4.21 -20.86
N ARG A 36 -14.21 -3.51 -20.03
CA ARG A 36 -13.65 -2.54 -19.09
C ARG A 36 -12.78 -3.35 -18.15
N SER A 37 -11.50 -3.42 -18.44
CA SER A 37 -10.49 -3.76 -17.44
C SER A 37 -10.49 -2.62 -16.42
N ALA A 38 -11.34 -2.74 -15.40
CA ALA A 38 -11.12 -2.02 -14.17
C ALA A 38 -9.77 -2.50 -13.63
N PRO A 39 -8.90 -1.63 -13.13
CA PRO A 39 -7.80 -2.08 -12.32
C PRO A 39 -8.43 -2.76 -11.11
N THR A 40 -8.40 -4.07 -11.07
CA THR A 40 -8.73 -4.85 -9.88
C THR A 40 -7.51 -4.64 -8.97
N SER A 41 -7.52 -3.55 -8.21
CA SER A 41 -6.79 -3.54 -6.95
C SER A 41 -7.44 -4.66 -6.15
N ALA A 42 -6.77 -5.78 -6.01
CA ALA A 42 -7.21 -6.79 -5.06
C ALA A 42 -7.32 -6.08 -3.71
N PRO A 43 -8.48 -6.16 -3.01
CA PRO A 43 -8.57 -5.61 -1.67
C PRO A 43 -7.45 -6.25 -0.85
N SER A 44 -6.76 -5.46 -0.04
CA SER A 44 -5.78 -6.01 0.88
C SER A 44 -6.51 -7.00 1.79
N PHE A 45 -5.80 -8.03 2.23
CA PHE A 45 -6.34 -9.04 3.16
C PHE A 45 -7.08 -8.37 4.35
N ILE A 46 -6.56 -7.28 4.86
CA ILE A 46 -7.15 -6.49 5.94
C ILE A 46 -8.49 -5.84 5.52
N ASP A 47 -8.64 -5.38 4.29
CA ASP A 47 -9.91 -4.84 3.79
C ASP A 47 -10.97 -5.93 3.60
N ALA A 48 -10.58 -7.13 3.17
CA ALA A 48 -11.48 -8.28 3.06
C ALA A 48 -12.03 -8.69 4.43
N LEU A 49 -11.17 -8.75 5.45
CA LEU A 49 -11.54 -9.07 6.82
C LEU A 49 -12.50 -8.02 7.45
N ARG A 50 -12.38 -6.75 7.04
CA ARG A 50 -13.28 -5.69 7.52
C ARG A 50 -14.70 -5.81 6.97
N HIS A 51 -14.85 -6.14 5.69
CA HIS A 51 -16.18 -6.22 5.05
C HIS A 51 -17.05 -7.36 5.59
N ASP A 52 -16.45 -8.47 6.03
CA ASP A 52 -17.18 -9.63 6.55
C ASP A 52 -17.70 -9.41 7.99
N ARG A 53 -17.07 -8.50 8.75
CA ARG A 53 -17.45 -8.21 10.15
C ARG A 53 -18.61 -7.24 10.32
N SER A 54 -19.00 -6.49 9.30
CA SER A 54 -20.13 -5.52 9.39
C SER A 54 -21.50 -6.17 9.47
N GLY A 55 -21.64 -7.49 9.45
CA GLY A 55 -22.90 -8.21 9.31
C GLY A 55 -23.33 -9.17 10.42
N ALA A 56 -22.51 -9.42 11.45
CA ALA A 56 -22.87 -10.43 12.46
C ALA A 56 -22.41 -10.03 13.87
N ALA A 57 -23.26 -9.30 14.58
CA ALA A 57 -23.21 -9.23 16.03
C ALA A 57 -23.74 -10.55 16.63
N ALA A 58 -22.90 -11.59 16.60
CA ALA A 58 -23.06 -12.78 17.44
C ALA A 58 -21.79 -12.84 18.29
N GLN A 59 -21.91 -12.44 19.55
CA GLN A 59 -20.88 -12.67 20.57
C GLN A 59 -20.65 -14.18 20.68
N ALA A 60 -19.67 -14.68 19.95
CA ALA A 60 -19.07 -15.97 20.20
C ALA A 60 -18.03 -15.77 21.30
N ASP A 61 -18.08 -16.60 22.35
CA ASP A 61 -17.04 -16.69 23.38
C ASP A 61 -15.68 -16.84 22.67
N GLY A 62 -14.79 -15.81 22.80
CA GLY A 62 -13.48 -15.77 22.18
C GLY A 62 -13.36 -14.86 20.93
N ALA A 63 -14.36 -14.05 20.57
CA ALA A 63 -14.24 -13.05 19.53
C ALA A 63 -13.34 -11.89 19.98
N VAL A 64 -12.34 -11.53 19.15
CA VAL A 64 -11.51 -10.35 19.41
C VAL A 64 -12.32 -9.06 19.28
N THR A 65 -11.99 -8.08 20.10
CA THR A 65 -12.73 -6.83 20.30
C THR A 65 -11.83 -5.61 20.15
N GLU A 66 -12.37 -4.42 20.39
CA GLU A 66 -11.58 -3.19 20.45
C GLU A 66 -10.48 -3.26 21.52
N ASP A 67 -10.72 -3.98 22.64
CA ASP A 67 -9.72 -4.19 23.69
C ASP A 67 -8.51 -5.01 23.20
N ASP A 68 -8.67 -5.79 22.14
CA ASP A 68 -7.61 -6.54 21.47
C ASP A 68 -6.90 -5.75 20.38
N GLY A 69 -7.32 -4.50 20.14
CA GLY A 69 -6.74 -3.64 19.10
C GLY A 69 -7.52 -3.63 17.79
N VAL A 70 -8.71 -4.22 17.71
CA VAL A 70 -9.60 -4.07 16.54
C VAL A 70 -10.05 -2.61 16.45
N LEU A 71 -9.92 -2.01 15.27
CA LEU A 71 -10.28 -0.62 15.03
C LEU A 71 -11.49 -0.51 14.09
N PRO A 72 -12.48 0.35 14.39
CA PRO A 72 -13.52 0.72 13.44
C PRO A 72 -12.95 1.60 12.32
N GLU A 73 -13.72 1.75 11.24
CA GLU A 73 -13.35 2.66 10.16
C GLU A 73 -13.30 4.12 10.64
N GLY A 74 -12.36 4.89 10.07
CA GLY A 74 -12.24 6.32 10.34
C GLY A 74 -11.45 6.68 11.59
N VAL A 75 -10.90 5.71 12.31
CA VAL A 75 -9.96 5.98 13.42
C VAL A 75 -8.69 6.61 12.88
N THR A 76 -8.23 7.68 13.54
CA THR A 76 -7.02 8.41 13.21
C THR A 76 -5.93 8.20 14.26
N VAL A 77 -4.72 8.68 14.00
CA VAL A 77 -3.60 8.63 14.96
C VAL A 77 -3.83 9.48 16.23
N PHE A 78 -4.92 10.26 16.27
CA PHE A 78 -5.27 11.12 17.41
C PHE A 78 -6.35 10.52 18.33
N ASP A 79 -6.88 9.36 17.98
CA ASP A 79 -7.99 8.73 18.68
C ASP A 79 -7.50 7.78 19.81
N ASP A 80 -7.00 8.38 20.89
CA ASP A 80 -6.43 7.67 22.07
C ASP A 80 -7.44 6.77 22.81
N GLY A 81 -8.72 6.84 22.49
CA GLY A 81 -9.74 6.00 23.08
C GLY A 81 -9.67 4.53 22.66
N TYR A 82 -8.93 4.23 21.59
CA TYR A 82 -8.79 2.88 21.06
C TYR A 82 -7.45 2.27 21.44
N PRO A 83 -7.41 1.08 22.06
CA PRO A 83 -6.17 0.38 22.39
C PRO A 83 -5.24 0.17 21.21
N GLY A 84 -5.79 -0.06 20.01
CA GLY A 84 -4.99 -0.17 18.78
C GLY A 84 -4.15 1.08 18.44
N VAL A 85 -4.56 2.27 18.93
CA VAL A 85 -3.79 3.52 18.82
C VAL A 85 -3.01 3.79 20.11
N ALA A 86 -3.68 3.68 21.27
CA ALA A 86 -3.10 4.07 22.56
C ALA A 86 -1.90 3.20 22.98
N ASN A 87 -1.86 1.94 22.56
CA ASN A 87 -0.78 1.00 22.88
C ASN A 87 0.34 0.96 21.83
N LEU A 88 0.34 1.87 20.86
CA LEU A 88 1.53 2.07 20.00
C LEU A 88 2.70 2.56 20.83
N ASP A 89 3.91 2.21 20.40
CA ASP A 89 5.12 2.76 20.99
C ASP A 89 5.03 4.29 21.03
N PRO A 90 5.33 4.94 22.17
CA PRO A 90 5.14 6.39 22.33
C PRO A 90 5.95 7.23 21.32
N ASP A 91 7.16 6.77 20.95
CA ASP A 91 8.00 7.49 19.99
C ASP A 91 7.43 7.34 18.57
N LEU A 92 6.97 6.14 18.20
CA LEU A 92 6.26 5.91 16.94
C LEU A 92 4.99 6.77 16.84
N LEU A 93 4.14 6.76 17.87
CA LEU A 93 2.90 7.53 17.90
C LEU A 93 3.17 9.04 17.84
N HIS A 94 4.22 9.51 18.50
CA HIS A 94 4.63 10.91 18.47
C HIS A 94 4.98 11.37 17.04
N VAL A 95 5.84 10.64 16.33
CA VAL A 95 6.26 11.02 14.97
C VAL A 95 5.14 10.84 13.94
N LEU A 96 4.28 9.82 14.14
CA LEU A 96 3.06 9.64 13.34
C LEU A 96 2.14 10.86 13.41
N ARG A 97 1.93 11.42 14.59
CA ARG A 97 1.11 12.62 14.80
C ARG A 97 1.73 13.86 14.17
N GLN A 98 3.04 13.98 14.20
CA GLN A 98 3.73 15.07 13.49
C GLN A 98 3.53 14.93 11.98
N ALA A 99 3.78 13.76 11.42
CA ALA A 99 3.59 13.48 10.00
C ALA A 99 2.14 13.69 9.56
N ALA A 100 1.16 13.23 10.35
CA ALA A 100 -0.27 13.42 10.08
C ALA A 100 -0.67 14.90 10.09
N THR A 101 -0.10 15.71 11.02
CA THR A 101 -0.34 17.16 11.08
C THR A 101 0.17 17.85 9.82
N ASP A 102 1.36 17.51 9.36
CA ASP A 102 1.96 18.10 8.17
C ASP A 102 1.25 17.62 6.88
N ALA A 103 0.82 16.35 6.82
CA ALA A 103 0.02 15.82 5.73
C ALA A 103 -1.36 16.51 5.62
N ALA A 104 -1.98 16.82 6.75
CA ALA A 104 -3.26 17.53 6.81
C ALA A 104 -3.20 18.92 6.19
N ALA A 105 -2.05 19.61 6.21
CA ALA A 105 -1.85 20.88 5.50
C ALA A 105 -2.00 20.75 3.97
N ASN A 106 -1.88 19.51 3.43
CA ASN A 106 -2.10 19.17 2.03
C ASN A 106 -3.47 18.48 1.81
N GLY A 107 -4.35 18.46 2.81
CA GLY A 107 -5.66 17.83 2.76
C GLY A 107 -5.63 16.29 2.82
N ILE A 108 -4.53 15.73 3.31
CA ILE A 108 -4.33 14.27 3.44
C ILE A 108 -4.54 13.87 4.90
N GLU A 109 -5.41 12.91 5.15
CA GLU A 109 -5.73 12.41 6.48
C GLU A 109 -5.18 11.00 6.67
N PHE A 110 -4.59 10.72 7.84
CA PHE A 110 -4.06 9.42 8.20
C PHE A 110 -5.10 8.64 9.01
N TYR A 111 -5.72 7.66 8.38
CA TYR A 111 -6.54 6.67 9.05
C TYR A 111 -5.68 5.49 9.49
N VAL A 112 -5.90 5.01 10.70
CA VAL A 112 -5.23 3.82 11.22
C VAL A 112 -6.08 2.61 10.88
N ASN A 113 -5.62 1.80 9.93
CA ASN A 113 -6.27 0.54 9.59
C ASN A 113 -5.99 -0.53 10.63
N SER A 114 -4.78 -0.54 11.19
CA SER A 114 -4.37 -1.39 12.30
C SER A 114 -3.16 -0.77 13.00
N GLY A 115 -3.15 -0.82 14.32
CA GLY A 115 -2.03 -0.41 15.15
C GLY A 115 -1.57 -1.55 16.04
N TRP A 116 -1.53 -1.30 17.37
CA TRP A 116 -1.26 -2.38 18.33
C TRP A 116 -2.34 -3.48 18.23
N ARG A 117 -1.91 -4.73 18.39
CA ARG A 117 -2.77 -5.92 18.45
C ARG A 117 -2.42 -6.77 19.65
N SER A 118 -3.43 -7.32 20.34
CA SER A 118 -3.18 -8.39 21.33
C SER A 118 -2.56 -9.61 20.65
N PRO A 119 -1.79 -10.45 21.38
CA PRO A 119 -1.31 -11.73 20.86
C PRO A 119 -2.45 -12.61 20.33
N GLU A 120 -3.61 -12.59 20.99
CA GLU A 120 -4.82 -13.34 20.63
C GLU A 120 -5.38 -12.88 19.28
N PHE A 121 -5.42 -11.56 19.05
CA PHE A 121 -5.85 -10.99 17.76
C PHE A 121 -4.88 -11.35 16.66
N GLN A 122 -3.58 -11.21 16.89
CA GLN A 122 -2.55 -11.58 15.90
C GLN A 122 -2.62 -13.06 15.54
N ASP A 123 -2.82 -13.95 16.53
CA ASP A 123 -2.95 -15.38 16.30
C ASP A 123 -4.23 -15.71 15.50
N GLN A 124 -5.33 -15.00 15.75
CA GLN A 124 -6.54 -15.13 14.93
C GLN A 124 -6.26 -14.74 13.48
N LEU A 125 -5.60 -13.59 13.22
CA LEU A 125 -5.24 -13.14 11.87
C LEU A 125 -4.35 -14.16 11.16
N LEU A 126 -3.40 -14.77 11.86
CA LEU A 126 -2.55 -15.80 11.29
C LEU A 126 -3.35 -17.05 10.89
N ARG A 127 -4.27 -17.53 11.75
CA ARG A 127 -5.15 -18.67 11.41
C ARG A 127 -6.03 -18.36 10.20
N GLU A 128 -6.58 -17.15 10.12
CA GLU A 128 -7.39 -16.70 8.98
C GLU A 128 -6.54 -16.66 7.71
N ALA A 129 -5.31 -16.15 7.78
CA ALA A 129 -4.37 -16.14 6.67
C ALA A 129 -4.00 -17.55 6.20
N VAL A 130 -3.77 -18.51 7.13
CA VAL A 130 -3.50 -19.92 6.76
C VAL A 130 -4.70 -20.52 6.04
N ALA A 131 -5.91 -20.22 6.49
CA ALA A 131 -7.13 -20.72 5.82
C ALA A 131 -7.31 -20.11 4.43
N GLU A 132 -6.95 -18.84 4.23
CA GLU A 132 -7.05 -18.14 2.95
C GLU A 132 -5.95 -18.57 1.97
N TYR A 133 -4.70 -18.57 2.40
CA TYR A 133 -3.55 -18.86 1.53
C TYR A 133 -3.19 -20.34 1.43
N GLY A 134 -3.85 -21.19 2.23
CA GLY A 134 -3.77 -22.65 2.15
C GLY A 134 -2.54 -23.29 2.81
N SER A 135 -1.61 -22.49 3.35
CA SER A 135 -0.46 -23.01 4.12
C SER A 135 0.14 -21.94 5.04
N GLU A 136 0.78 -22.38 6.14
CA GLU A 136 1.53 -21.49 7.03
C GLU A 136 2.64 -20.74 6.29
N ALA A 137 3.32 -21.36 5.35
CA ALA A 137 4.41 -20.76 4.59
C ALA A 137 3.93 -19.59 3.70
N GLU A 138 2.77 -19.74 3.05
CA GLU A 138 2.19 -18.64 2.26
C GLU A 138 1.57 -17.56 3.16
N ALA A 139 0.93 -17.95 4.28
CA ALA A 139 0.40 -17.01 5.24
C ALA A 139 1.50 -16.13 5.87
N ALA A 140 2.66 -16.70 6.19
CA ALA A 140 3.79 -15.99 6.78
C ALA A 140 4.34 -14.85 5.89
N ARG A 141 4.01 -14.84 4.61
CA ARG A 141 4.36 -13.74 3.71
C ARG A 141 3.51 -12.47 3.92
N TRP A 142 2.46 -12.56 4.74
CA TRP A 142 1.49 -11.50 4.99
C TRP A 142 1.23 -11.26 6.47
N VAL A 143 1.34 -12.28 7.30
CA VAL A 143 0.98 -12.22 8.71
C VAL A 143 2.05 -12.91 9.55
N ALA A 144 2.73 -12.14 10.41
CA ALA A 144 3.70 -12.65 11.36
C ALA A 144 3.03 -13.43 12.49
N THR A 145 3.80 -14.27 13.19
CA THR A 145 3.34 -14.90 14.43
C THR A 145 3.20 -13.85 15.55
N PRO A 146 2.45 -14.13 16.63
CA PRO A 146 2.37 -13.22 17.77
C PRO A 146 3.73 -12.84 18.37
N GLU A 147 4.69 -13.76 18.35
CA GLU A 147 6.03 -13.58 18.94
C GLU A 147 6.89 -12.63 18.13
N THR A 148 6.71 -12.58 16.80
CA THR A 148 7.55 -11.80 15.90
C THR A 148 6.86 -10.56 15.35
N SER A 149 5.55 -10.40 15.59
CA SER A 149 4.77 -9.28 15.07
C SER A 149 5.16 -7.94 15.69
N ALA A 150 5.55 -6.98 14.85
CA ALA A 150 5.79 -5.61 15.28
C ALA A 150 4.50 -4.93 15.77
N HIS A 151 3.32 -5.36 15.33
CA HIS A 151 2.04 -4.87 15.86
C HIS A 151 1.81 -5.29 17.30
N VAL A 152 2.16 -6.52 17.68
CA VAL A 152 1.99 -7.00 19.06
C VAL A 152 2.89 -6.24 20.03
N SER A 153 4.06 -5.83 19.58
CA SER A 153 4.97 -4.98 20.39
C SER A 153 4.63 -3.48 20.32
N GLY A 154 3.64 -3.07 19.53
CA GLY A 154 3.27 -1.66 19.33
C GLY A 154 4.20 -0.90 18.39
N ASN A 155 5.14 -1.56 17.73
CA ASN A 155 6.20 -0.94 16.92
C ASN A 155 5.81 -0.76 15.44
N ALA A 156 4.57 -1.12 15.06
CA ALA A 156 4.08 -0.98 13.70
C ALA A 156 2.69 -0.39 13.62
N VAL A 157 2.41 0.27 12.50
CA VAL A 157 1.09 0.81 12.16
C VAL A 157 0.78 0.58 10.69
N ASP A 158 -0.46 0.21 10.40
CA ASP A 158 -1.00 0.14 9.05
C ASP A 158 -1.84 1.40 8.79
N ILE A 159 -1.37 2.25 7.87
CA ILE A 159 -2.01 3.51 7.51
C ILE A 159 -2.95 3.30 6.30
N GLY A 160 -4.16 3.82 6.43
CA GLY A 160 -5.18 3.78 5.39
C GLY A 160 -5.14 4.98 4.47
N SER A 161 -5.84 4.83 3.34
CA SER A 161 -5.90 5.59 2.11
C SER A 161 -4.62 5.53 1.27
N SER A 162 -4.80 5.46 -0.06
CA SER A 162 -3.68 5.49 -1.01
C SER A 162 -2.92 6.81 -1.00
N ASP A 163 -3.61 7.91 -0.69
CA ASP A 163 -3.01 9.23 -0.64
C ASP A 163 -2.09 9.38 0.58
N ALA A 164 -2.50 8.81 1.73
CA ALA A 164 -1.67 8.81 2.94
C ALA A 164 -0.41 7.95 2.77
N THR A 165 -0.54 6.75 2.19
CA THR A 165 0.62 5.88 1.93
C THR A 165 1.55 6.48 0.87
N ALA A 166 1.02 7.13 -0.17
CA ALA A 166 1.83 7.86 -1.15
C ALA A 166 2.58 9.05 -0.53
N TRP A 167 1.93 9.78 0.38
CA TRP A 167 2.56 10.87 1.10
C TRP A 167 3.68 10.35 2.02
N LEU A 168 3.43 9.28 2.78
CA LEU A 168 4.44 8.65 3.64
C LEU A 168 5.61 8.09 2.83
N SER A 169 5.37 7.48 1.68
CA SER A 169 6.43 7.02 0.78
C SER A 169 7.36 8.16 0.33
N ALA A 170 6.83 9.38 0.18
CA ALA A 170 7.61 10.54 -0.24
C ALA A 170 8.27 11.30 0.91
N HIS A 171 7.69 11.30 2.10
CA HIS A 171 8.07 12.19 3.20
C HIS A 171 8.40 11.45 4.50
N GLY A 172 7.99 10.18 4.64
CA GLY A 172 8.07 9.41 5.89
C GLY A 172 9.48 9.31 6.47
N ALA A 173 10.50 9.18 5.61
CA ALA A 173 11.89 9.14 6.04
C ALA A 173 12.30 10.35 6.91
N GLY A 174 11.77 11.54 6.61
CA GLY A 174 12.04 12.76 7.40
C GLY A 174 11.49 12.72 8.84
N TYR A 175 10.59 11.77 9.14
CA TYR A 175 10.05 11.48 10.46
C TYR A 175 10.59 10.17 11.04
N GLY A 176 11.45 9.48 10.29
CA GLY A 176 11.87 8.13 10.63
C GLY A 176 10.81 7.05 10.37
N LEU A 177 9.74 7.37 9.66
CA LEU A 177 8.67 6.43 9.32
C LEU A 177 9.00 5.72 8.01
N CYS A 178 9.25 4.42 8.07
CA CYS A 178 9.66 3.62 6.93
C CYS A 178 8.73 2.43 6.69
N GLN A 179 8.36 2.23 5.43
CA GLN A 179 7.80 0.96 4.97
C GLN A 179 8.87 -0.13 5.08
N THR A 180 8.49 -1.34 5.49
CA THR A 180 9.43 -2.44 5.75
C THR A 180 9.43 -3.46 4.61
N CYS A 181 8.25 -3.84 4.11
CA CYS A 181 8.07 -4.86 3.08
C CYS A 181 7.42 -4.31 1.81
N ALA A 182 7.88 -4.75 0.65
CA ALA A 182 7.41 -4.26 -0.65
C ALA A 182 5.94 -4.65 -0.94
N ASN A 183 5.47 -5.78 -0.39
CA ASN A 183 4.09 -6.24 -0.53
C ASN A 183 3.11 -5.54 0.43
N GLU A 184 3.58 -4.76 1.41
CA GLU A 184 2.78 -4.11 2.44
C GLU A 184 2.98 -2.59 2.39
N SER A 185 2.46 -1.92 1.37
CA SER A 185 2.61 -0.47 1.18
C SER A 185 1.96 0.38 2.28
N TRP A 186 1.15 -0.22 3.13
CA TRP A 186 0.45 0.40 4.26
C TRP A 186 1.20 0.29 5.58
N HIS A 187 2.17 -0.64 5.71
CA HIS A 187 2.86 -0.98 6.95
C HIS A 187 4.09 -0.10 7.18
N TYR A 188 4.10 0.61 8.30
CA TYR A 188 5.16 1.54 8.69
C TYR A 188 5.68 1.26 10.08
N GLU A 189 7.01 1.34 10.24
CA GLU A 189 7.73 1.23 11.50
C GLU A 189 8.62 2.45 11.73
N LEU A 190 9.05 2.68 12.98
CA LEU A 190 9.96 3.76 13.32
C LEU A 190 11.42 3.34 13.14
N HIS A 191 12.13 4.06 12.29
CA HIS A 191 13.56 3.96 12.01
C HIS A 191 14.21 5.34 12.19
N PRO A 192 14.59 5.75 13.42
CA PRO A 192 15.07 7.11 13.69
C PRO A 192 16.26 7.51 12.83
N GLU A 193 17.13 6.55 12.47
CA GLU A 193 18.29 6.75 11.59
C GLU A 193 17.91 7.16 10.16
N ALA A 194 16.67 6.89 9.75
CA ALA A 194 16.21 7.24 8.42
C ALA A 194 16.09 8.76 8.20
N ILE A 195 16.00 9.54 9.26
CA ILE A 195 15.97 11.01 9.20
C ILE A 195 17.23 11.55 8.51
N ASP A 196 18.38 10.94 8.80
CA ASP A 196 19.67 11.35 8.24
C ASP A 196 20.10 10.54 7.00
N SER A 197 19.70 9.26 6.92
CA SER A 197 20.23 8.31 5.93
C SER A 197 19.19 7.86 4.87
N GLY A 198 17.92 8.23 5.04
CA GLY A 198 16.80 7.64 4.30
C GLY A 198 16.40 6.26 4.81
N CYS A 199 15.24 5.78 4.39
CA CYS A 199 14.73 4.47 4.78
C CYS A 199 15.62 3.33 4.26
N PRO A 200 15.74 2.22 5.01
CA PRO A 200 16.43 1.02 4.54
C PRO A 200 15.75 0.42 3.30
N GLY A 201 16.45 -0.45 2.60
CA GLY A 201 15.87 -1.19 1.48
C GLY A 201 14.76 -2.12 1.96
N LEU A 202 13.69 -2.23 1.14
CA LEU A 202 12.55 -3.07 1.45
C LEU A 202 12.89 -4.56 1.34
N TYR A 203 12.36 -5.37 2.26
CA TYR A 203 12.24 -6.81 2.06
C TYR A 203 11.14 -7.08 1.02
N ALA A 204 11.19 -8.21 0.32
CA ALA A 204 10.12 -8.54 -0.64
C ALA A 204 8.80 -8.84 0.07
N ASP A 205 8.88 -9.52 1.22
CA ASP A 205 7.78 -9.82 2.14
C ASP A 205 8.34 -10.11 3.54
N PRO A 206 7.50 -10.24 4.59
CA PRO A 206 7.92 -10.49 5.97
C PRO A 206 8.84 -11.69 6.17
N THR A 207 8.73 -12.75 5.36
CA THR A 207 9.57 -13.95 5.51
C THR A 207 11.07 -13.69 5.23
N GLN A 208 11.39 -12.56 4.60
CA GLN A 208 12.78 -12.17 4.31
C GLN A 208 13.36 -11.22 5.36
N ASP A 209 12.54 -10.73 6.27
CA ASP A 209 13.01 -9.95 7.42
C ASP A 209 13.66 -10.89 8.46
N PRO A 210 14.94 -10.70 8.80
CA PRO A 210 15.62 -11.54 9.81
C PRO A 210 14.95 -11.55 11.18
N ARG A 211 14.16 -10.51 11.53
CA ARG A 211 13.42 -10.45 12.79
C ARG A 211 12.29 -11.48 12.86
N MET A 212 11.75 -11.90 11.71
CA MET A 212 10.69 -12.89 11.60
C MET A 212 11.19 -14.34 11.66
N GLN A 213 12.51 -14.55 11.74
CA GLN A 213 13.15 -15.88 11.72
C GLN A 213 13.67 -16.32 13.10
N GLN A 214 13.25 -15.63 14.18
CA GLN A 214 13.71 -15.88 15.55
C GLN A 214 12.82 -16.86 16.30
#